data_8d7deb59b910a565db68ac2239dea2b3
#
_entry.id   8d7deb59b910a565db68ac2239dea2b3
#
_cell.length_a   1.000
_cell.length_b   1.000
_cell.length_c   1.000
_cell.angle_alpha   90.00
_cell.angle_beta   90.00
_cell.angle_gamma   90.00
#
_symmetry.space_group_name_H-M   'P 1'
#
loop_
_entity.id
_entity.type
_entity.pdbx_description
1 polymer ?
#
loop_
_entity_poly.entity_id
_entity_poly.type
_entity_poly.pdbx_seq_one_letter_code
_entity_poly.pdbx_strand_id
1 'polypeptide(L)'
;IDVEFTEINWDSKEVELSSKNIDCIWNGMCITEERKQNMSISDPYLYNTQAMVMKKSREKEIMKSVKGLTVTAEQGSTGEGKIDGSIADDDTVKVSAQDYFKDANYVASDSMAKALMEVKSGTADVALVDSVCALGMVGEGTDYSDLVINMDNNFGQQEYGIAFRKGSDVTE
;
A
#
# COMPACT_ATOMS: atom_id res chain seq x y z
N ILE A 1 -5.90 -29.33 -5.23
CA ILE A 1 -6.59 -28.24 -4.49
C ILE A 1 -7.13 -27.29 -5.55
N ASP A 2 -8.43 -27.03 -5.51
CA ASP A 2 -9.04 -25.99 -6.34
C ASP A 2 -8.89 -24.66 -5.61
N VAL A 3 -8.54 -23.60 -6.34
CA VAL A 3 -8.33 -22.25 -5.79
C VAL A 3 -9.39 -21.32 -6.35
N GLU A 4 -10.08 -20.62 -5.45
CA GLU A 4 -11.03 -19.57 -5.80
C GLU A 4 -10.47 -18.21 -5.34
N PHE A 5 -10.50 -17.23 -6.24
CA PHE A 5 -10.08 -15.85 -5.91
C PHE A 5 -11.30 -15.05 -5.48
N THR A 6 -11.24 -14.52 -4.26
CA THR A 6 -12.32 -13.72 -3.67
C THR A 6 -11.85 -12.28 -3.50
N GLU A 7 -12.57 -11.32 -4.07
CA GLU A 7 -12.33 -9.90 -3.84
C GLU A 7 -12.85 -9.52 -2.43
N ILE A 8 -12.01 -8.83 -1.67
CA ILE A 8 -12.35 -8.34 -0.32
C ILE A 8 -12.05 -6.85 -0.20
N ASN A 9 -12.73 -6.18 0.71
CA ASN A 9 -12.31 -4.87 1.17
C ASN A 9 -11.06 -5.04 2.06
N TRP A 10 -9.98 -4.32 1.74
CA TRP A 10 -8.69 -4.51 2.41
C TRP A 10 -8.72 -4.15 3.90
N ASP A 11 -9.51 -3.16 4.28
CA ASP A 11 -9.67 -2.77 5.69
C ASP A 11 -10.32 -3.88 6.54
N SER A 12 -11.19 -4.71 5.94
CA SER A 12 -11.84 -5.83 6.61
C SER A 12 -11.10 -7.18 6.51
N LYS A 13 -9.89 -7.23 5.94
CA LYS A 13 -9.14 -8.47 5.65
C LYS A 13 -9.01 -9.45 6.81
N GLU A 14 -8.80 -8.96 8.03
CA GLU A 14 -8.68 -9.81 9.23
C GLU A 14 -10.02 -10.42 9.63
N VAL A 15 -11.11 -9.67 9.45
CA VAL A 15 -12.47 -10.13 9.70
C VAL A 15 -12.86 -11.20 8.69
N GLU A 16 -12.58 -11.00 7.40
CA GLU A 16 -12.84 -11.99 6.34
C GLU A 16 -12.11 -13.30 6.61
N LEU A 17 -10.83 -13.21 7.01
CA LEU A 17 -10.01 -14.37 7.35
C LEU A 17 -10.52 -15.09 8.62
N SER A 18 -10.80 -14.35 9.69
CA SER A 18 -11.27 -14.91 10.98
C SER A 18 -12.66 -15.51 10.88
N SER A 19 -13.54 -14.95 10.08
CA SER A 19 -14.91 -15.42 9.82
C SER A 19 -14.96 -16.62 8.87
N LYS A 20 -13.82 -17.06 8.34
CA LYS A 20 -13.71 -18.18 7.38
C LYS A 20 -14.37 -17.89 6.03
N ASN A 21 -14.52 -16.62 5.66
CA ASN A 21 -14.98 -16.25 4.33
C ASN A 21 -13.88 -16.50 3.28
N ILE A 22 -12.61 -16.40 3.72
CA ILE A 22 -11.42 -16.77 2.95
C ILE A 22 -10.49 -17.64 3.79
N ASP A 23 -9.65 -18.45 3.14
CA ASP A 23 -8.72 -19.36 3.82
C ASP A 23 -7.33 -18.76 4.02
N CYS A 24 -6.90 -17.92 3.09
CA CYS A 24 -5.64 -17.20 3.19
C CYS A 24 -5.71 -15.82 2.47
N ILE A 25 -4.74 -14.96 2.78
CA ILE A 25 -4.51 -13.71 2.08
C ILE A 25 -3.15 -13.82 1.38
N TRP A 26 -3.17 -13.86 0.05
CA TRP A 26 -1.97 -13.97 -0.78
C TRP A 26 -2.02 -12.96 -1.92
N ASN A 27 -1.75 -11.70 -1.63
CA ASN A 27 -1.88 -10.61 -2.60
C ASN A 27 -0.96 -9.40 -2.31
N GLY A 28 0.24 -9.62 -1.78
CA GLY A 28 1.14 -8.53 -1.41
C GLY A 28 0.87 -7.94 -0.03
N MET A 29 0.42 -8.77 0.91
CA MET A 29 0.22 -8.33 2.29
C MET A 29 1.56 -8.10 2.99
N CYS A 30 1.81 -6.87 3.41
CA CYS A 30 2.98 -6.52 4.21
C CYS A 30 2.92 -7.16 5.60
N ILE A 31 4.03 -7.76 6.01
CA ILE A 31 4.21 -8.31 7.36
C ILE A 31 4.40 -7.14 8.33
N THR A 32 3.56 -7.07 9.36
CA THR A 32 3.71 -6.12 10.48
C THR A 32 3.59 -6.85 11.81
N GLU A 33 4.16 -6.29 12.87
CA GLU A 33 4.09 -6.90 14.19
C GLU A 33 2.64 -7.01 14.70
N GLU A 34 1.79 -6.02 14.38
CA GLU A 34 0.37 -6.06 14.69
C GLU A 34 -0.32 -7.25 13.99
N ARG A 35 -0.09 -7.41 12.67
CA ARG A 35 -0.67 -8.51 11.87
C ARG A 35 -0.22 -9.88 12.37
N LYS A 36 1.05 -10.03 12.81
CA LYS A 36 1.55 -11.26 13.43
C LYS A 36 0.84 -11.62 14.73
N GLN A 37 0.31 -10.64 15.45
CA GLN A 37 -0.48 -10.90 16.67
C GLN A 37 -1.83 -11.52 16.34
N ASN A 38 -2.44 -11.16 15.22
CA ASN A 38 -3.80 -11.52 14.84
C ASN A 38 -3.86 -12.70 13.86
N MET A 39 -2.81 -12.93 13.08
CA MET A 39 -2.74 -13.93 12.01
C MET A 39 -1.48 -14.78 12.13
N SER A 40 -1.52 -15.99 11.54
CA SER A 40 -0.30 -16.75 11.23
C SER A 40 0.21 -16.31 9.86
N ILE A 41 1.46 -15.87 9.79
CA ILE A 41 2.02 -15.32 8.54
C ILE A 41 3.23 -16.16 8.16
N SER A 42 3.34 -16.49 6.87
CA SER A 42 4.48 -17.22 6.31
C SER A 42 5.79 -16.44 6.44
N ASP A 43 6.91 -17.11 6.17
CA ASP A 43 8.15 -16.42 5.85
C ASP A 43 7.94 -15.47 4.67
N PRO A 44 8.72 -14.38 4.57
CA PRO A 44 8.59 -13.43 3.49
C PRO A 44 8.95 -14.06 2.13
N TYR A 45 8.14 -13.77 1.10
CA TYR A 45 8.38 -14.25 -0.27
C TYR A 45 8.78 -13.13 -1.25
N LEU A 46 8.59 -11.86 -0.88
CA LEU A 46 8.93 -10.71 -1.70
C LEU A 46 9.20 -9.49 -0.83
N TYR A 47 10.05 -8.59 -1.31
CA TYR A 47 10.28 -7.28 -0.69
C TYR A 47 9.52 -6.20 -1.42
N ASN A 48 9.06 -5.21 -0.68
CA ASN A 48 8.30 -4.06 -1.16
C ASN A 48 8.83 -2.77 -0.52
N THR A 49 8.49 -1.64 -1.10
CA THR A 49 8.59 -0.31 -0.48
C THR A 49 7.37 0.51 -0.89
N GLN A 50 7.13 1.62 -0.21
CA GLN A 50 6.08 2.55 -0.63
C GLN A 50 6.61 3.46 -1.74
N ALA A 51 5.82 3.64 -2.79
CA ALA A 51 6.12 4.50 -3.92
C ALA A 51 5.10 5.63 -4.01
N MET A 52 5.58 6.82 -4.35
CA MET A 52 4.72 7.94 -4.72
C MET A 52 4.36 7.83 -6.19
N VAL A 53 3.08 7.87 -6.50
CA VAL A 53 2.59 7.94 -7.88
C VAL A 53 1.87 9.26 -8.11
N MET A 54 2.23 9.96 -9.19
CA MET A 54 1.71 11.27 -9.53
C MET A 54 1.66 11.46 -11.05
N LYS A 55 1.01 12.52 -11.53
CA LYS A 55 1.06 12.86 -12.96
C LYS A 55 2.48 13.27 -13.37
N LYS A 56 2.99 12.73 -14.49
CA LYS A 56 4.30 13.09 -15.06
C LYS A 56 4.46 14.59 -15.21
N SER A 57 3.41 15.29 -15.64
CA SER A 57 3.42 16.73 -15.84
C SER A 57 3.61 17.54 -14.55
N ARG A 58 3.33 16.96 -13.38
CA ARG A 58 3.39 17.63 -12.08
C ARG A 58 4.53 17.15 -11.17
N GLU A 59 5.26 16.12 -11.57
CA GLU A 59 6.32 15.51 -10.76
C GLU A 59 7.27 16.54 -10.16
N LYS A 60 7.83 17.44 -10.99
CA LYS A 60 8.80 18.46 -10.53
C LYS A 60 8.23 19.45 -9.52
N GLU A 61 6.93 19.72 -9.59
CA GLU A 61 6.23 20.59 -8.65
C GLU A 61 6.01 19.85 -7.32
N ILE A 62 5.45 18.64 -7.40
CA ILE A 62 5.10 17.81 -6.23
C ILE A 62 6.34 17.43 -5.43
N MET A 63 7.44 17.05 -6.11
CA MET A 63 8.69 16.72 -5.45
C MET A 63 9.38 17.90 -4.74
N LYS A 64 8.97 19.14 -5.02
CA LYS A 64 9.44 20.31 -4.24
C LYS A 64 8.66 20.51 -2.96
N SER A 65 7.35 20.25 -2.96
CA SER A 65 6.48 20.41 -1.80
C SER A 65 5.14 19.73 -2.04
N VAL A 66 4.70 18.96 -1.05
CA VAL A 66 3.36 18.35 -1.01
C VAL A 66 2.36 19.18 -0.20
N LYS A 67 2.75 20.35 0.27
CA LYS A 67 1.92 21.22 1.11
C LYS A 67 0.63 21.63 0.41
N GLY A 68 -0.51 21.31 1.05
CA GLY A 68 -1.84 21.62 0.55
C GLY A 68 -2.32 20.73 -0.60
N LEU A 69 -1.49 19.78 -1.06
CA LEU A 69 -1.88 18.79 -2.04
C LEU A 69 -2.73 17.69 -1.40
N THR A 70 -3.51 16.99 -2.21
CA THR A 70 -4.27 15.82 -1.78
C THR A 70 -3.41 14.57 -1.98
N VAL A 71 -3.11 13.86 -0.88
CA VAL A 71 -2.48 12.55 -0.89
C VAL A 71 -3.51 11.47 -0.59
N THR A 72 -3.43 10.35 -1.29
CA THR A 72 -4.32 9.20 -1.09
C THR A 72 -3.52 7.91 -0.91
N ALA A 73 -4.07 6.98 -0.14
CA ALA A 73 -3.59 5.61 0.02
C ALA A 73 -4.77 4.68 0.25
N GLU A 74 -4.61 3.38 0.01
CA GLU A 74 -5.65 2.41 0.30
C GLU A 74 -5.88 2.31 1.81
N GLN A 75 -7.14 2.36 2.23
CA GLN A 75 -7.56 2.22 3.63
C GLN A 75 -7.09 0.87 4.21
N GLY A 76 -6.57 0.85 5.43
CA GLY A 76 -6.02 -0.33 6.09
C GLY A 76 -4.71 -0.86 5.49
N SER A 77 -4.10 -0.13 4.55
CA SER A 77 -2.80 -0.46 3.97
C SER A 77 -1.63 0.02 4.82
N THR A 78 -0.43 -0.45 4.52
CA THR A 78 0.79 0.07 5.13
C THR A 78 1.11 1.49 4.65
N GLY A 79 0.67 1.88 3.46
CA GLY A 79 0.79 3.24 2.97
C GLY A 79 0.02 4.24 3.84
N GLU A 80 -1.25 3.94 4.17
CA GLU A 80 -2.02 4.72 5.13
C GLU A 80 -1.34 4.77 6.49
N GLY A 81 -0.98 3.60 7.06
CA GLY A 81 -0.36 3.53 8.39
C GLY A 81 0.97 4.26 8.50
N LYS A 82 1.70 4.44 7.41
CA LYS A 82 2.91 5.29 7.37
C LYS A 82 2.57 6.78 7.29
N ILE A 83 1.49 7.16 6.62
CA ILE A 83 1.05 8.57 6.55
C ILE A 83 0.53 9.03 7.92
N ASP A 84 -0.26 8.21 8.60
CA ASP A 84 -0.85 8.56 9.92
C ASP A 84 0.08 8.26 11.11
N GLY A 85 1.18 7.52 10.88
CA GLY A 85 2.18 7.16 11.89
C GLY A 85 1.80 5.95 12.74
N SER A 86 0.75 5.20 12.40
CA SER A 86 0.37 3.96 13.10
C SER A 86 1.33 2.79 12.79
N ILE A 87 2.03 2.85 11.66
CA ILE A 87 3.10 1.90 11.31
C ILE A 87 4.45 2.59 11.43
N ALA A 88 5.28 2.07 12.33
CA ALA A 88 6.63 2.59 12.57
C ALA A 88 7.54 2.42 11.34
N ASP A 89 8.45 3.37 11.19
CA ASP A 89 9.52 3.29 10.21
C ASP A 89 10.71 2.46 10.75
N ASP A 90 11.49 1.89 9.84
CA ASP A 90 12.76 1.28 10.16
C ASP A 90 13.91 2.30 10.20
N ASP A 91 15.07 1.88 10.72
CA ASP A 91 16.26 2.74 10.90
C ASP A 91 16.85 3.30 9.59
N THR A 92 16.38 2.85 8.43
CA THR A 92 16.85 3.33 7.12
C THR A 92 16.08 4.57 6.64
N VAL A 93 14.94 4.85 7.24
CA VAL A 93 14.07 5.97 6.89
C VAL A 93 14.62 7.27 7.47
N LYS A 94 14.92 8.23 6.61
CA LYS A 94 15.43 9.56 7.03
C LYS A 94 14.32 10.56 7.32
N VAL A 95 13.23 10.47 6.58
CA VAL A 95 12.05 11.31 6.73
C VAL A 95 10.85 10.37 6.64
N SER A 96 10.08 10.26 7.72
CA SER A 96 8.88 9.43 7.75
C SER A 96 7.85 9.92 6.72
N ALA A 97 6.98 9.03 6.27
CA ALA A 97 5.86 9.45 5.42
C ALA A 97 4.94 10.41 6.19
N GLN A 98 4.77 10.21 7.50
CA GLN A 98 4.02 11.11 8.36
C GLN A 98 4.57 12.54 8.33
N ASP A 99 5.89 12.72 8.50
CA ASP A 99 6.52 14.04 8.44
C ASP A 99 6.52 14.63 7.03
N TYR A 100 6.70 13.77 6.01
CA TYR A 100 6.71 14.21 4.62
C TYR A 100 5.35 14.76 4.19
N PHE A 101 4.26 14.09 4.57
CA PHE A 101 2.89 14.44 4.18
C PHE A 101 2.12 15.28 5.22
N LYS A 102 2.75 15.71 6.33
CA LYS A 102 2.08 16.42 7.43
C LYS A 102 1.30 17.68 7.04
N ASP A 103 1.73 18.35 5.97
CA ASP A 103 1.08 19.56 5.45
C ASP A 103 0.18 19.27 4.23
N ALA A 104 0.00 18.00 3.85
CA ALA A 104 -0.91 17.56 2.80
C ALA A 104 -2.30 17.22 3.37
N ASN A 105 -3.28 17.11 2.49
CA ASN A 105 -4.64 16.68 2.83
C ASN A 105 -4.74 15.18 2.54
N TYR A 106 -4.80 14.33 3.55
CA TYR A 106 -4.96 12.89 3.35
C TYR A 106 -6.43 12.52 3.10
N VAL A 107 -6.66 11.65 2.11
CA VAL A 107 -7.98 11.06 1.79
C VAL A 107 -7.78 9.56 1.53
N ALA A 108 -8.49 8.73 2.28
CA ALA A 108 -8.45 7.28 2.09
C ALA A 108 -9.12 6.86 0.78
N SER A 109 -8.56 5.85 0.12
CA SER A 109 -9.13 5.21 -1.06
C SER A 109 -9.52 3.77 -0.75
N ASP A 110 -10.50 3.22 -1.47
CA ASP A 110 -10.99 1.85 -1.23
C ASP A 110 -10.00 0.76 -1.73
N SER A 111 -9.10 1.14 -2.64
CA SER A 111 -8.06 0.23 -3.16
C SER A 111 -6.89 1.01 -3.76
N MET A 112 -5.72 0.36 -3.91
CA MET A 112 -4.57 0.96 -4.63
C MET A 112 -4.92 1.30 -6.07
N ALA A 113 -5.67 0.45 -6.76
CA ALA A 113 -6.13 0.73 -8.13
C ALA A 113 -7.00 1.98 -8.20
N LYS A 114 -7.90 2.18 -7.21
CA LYS A 114 -8.72 3.38 -7.11
C LYS A 114 -7.87 4.61 -6.79
N ALA A 115 -6.88 4.49 -5.90
CA ALA A 115 -5.94 5.58 -5.60
C ALA A 115 -5.19 6.05 -6.88
N LEU A 116 -4.73 5.12 -7.73
CA LEU A 116 -4.13 5.46 -9.02
C LEU A 116 -5.12 6.16 -9.97
N MET A 117 -6.37 5.72 -9.99
CA MET A 117 -7.43 6.33 -10.78
C MET A 117 -7.75 7.76 -10.31
N GLU A 118 -7.74 8.01 -8.99
CA GLU A 118 -7.93 9.32 -8.38
C GLU A 118 -6.80 10.29 -8.80
N VAL A 119 -5.56 9.82 -8.83
CA VAL A 119 -4.44 10.62 -9.35
C VAL A 119 -4.60 10.88 -10.85
N LYS A 120 -4.96 9.87 -11.64
CA LYS A 120 -5.19 10.03 -13.08
C LYS A 120 -6.29 11.04 -13.39
N SER A 121 -7.41 10.99 -12.67
CA SER A 121 -8.53 11.94 -12.85
C SER A 121 -8.20 13.35 -12.32
N GLY A 122 -7.24 13.47 -11.38
CA GLY A 122 -6.88 14.71 -10.72
C GLY A 122 -7.72 14.99 -9.46
N THR A 123 -8.43 14.00 -8.94
CA THR A 123 -9.12 14.07 -7.64
C THR A 123 -8.11 14.02 -6.50
N ALA A 124 -7.01 13.28 -6.67
CA ALA A 124 -5.83 13.33 -5.82
C ALA A 124 -4.59 13.79 -6.60
N ASP A 125 -3.61 14.35 -5.90
CA ASP A 125 -2.35 14.79 -6.48
C ASP A 125 -1.29 13.71 -6.44
N VAL A 126 -1.27 12.92 -5.36
CA VAL A 126 -0.30 11.86 -5.08
C VAL A 126 -1.02 10.65 -4.52
N ALA A 127 -0.68 9.46 -5.00
CA ALA A 127 -0.99 8.19 -4.34
C ALA A 127 0.27 7.62 -3.71
N LEU A 128 0.20 7.22 -2.44
CA LEU A 128 1.21 6.42 -1.77
C LEU A 128 0.76 4.96 -1.82
N VAL A 129 1.44 4.15 -2.61
CA VAL A 129 1.07 2.75 -2.89
C VAL A 129 2.29 1.84 -2.86
N ASP A 130 2.04 0.56 -2.76
CA ASP A 130 3.09 -0.45 -2.85
C ASP A 130 3.82 -0.37 -4.20
N SER A 131 5.15 -0.34 -4.17
CA SER A 131 5.98 -0.26 -5.38
C SER A 131 5.72 -1.40 -6.36
N VAL A 132 5.44 -2.59 -5.84
CA VAL A 132 5.11 -3.77 -6.65
C VAL A 132 3.80 -3.55 -7.42
N CYS A 133 2.77 -2.98 -6.77
CA CYS A 133 1.52 -2.61 -7.42
C CYS A 133 1.75 -1.50 -8.47
N ALA A 134 2.47 -0.44 -8.08
CA ALA A 134 2.77 0.66 -8.99
C ALA A 134 3.51 0.19 -10.25
N LEU A 135 4.56 -0.63 -10.11
CA LEU A 135 5.35 -1.17 -11.22
C LEU A 135 4.53 -2.07 -12.15
N GLY A 136 3.52 -2.75 -11.62
CA GLY A 136 2.62 -3.60 -12.42
C GLY A 136 1.55 -2.82 -13.19
N MET A 137 1.21 -1.61 -12.76
CA MET A 137 0.07 -0.87 -13.30
C MET A 137 0.46 0.41 -14.05
N VAL A 138 1.55 1.08 -13.65
CA VAL A 138 1.95 2.40 -14.18
C VAL A 138 3.08 2.22 -15.17
N GLY A 139 2.91 2.72 -16.39
CA GLY A 139 3.96 2.67 -17.41
C GLY A 139 3.45 2.86 -18.82
N GLU A 140 4.38 2.83 -19.75
CA GLU A 140 4.06 2.94 -21.18
C GLU A 140 3.22 1.73 -21.64
N GLY A 141 2.18 2.00 -22.39
CA GLY A 141 1.23 0.97 -22.87
C GLY A 141 0.15 0.56 -21.87
N THR A 142 0.13 1.16 -20.67
CA THR A 142 -0.93 0.96 -19.67
C THR A 142 -1.93 2.13 -19.67
N ASP A 143 -3.06 1.93 -19.01
CA ASP A 143 -4.04 3.00 -18.78
C ASP A 143 -3.48 4.15 -17.94
N TYR A 144 -2.38 3.94 -17.22
CA TYR A 144 -1.70 4.91 -16.37
C TYR A 144 -0.39 5.42 -16.98
N SER A 145 -0.30 5.45 -18.32
CA SER A 145 0.89 5.92 -19.04
C SER A 145 1.22 7.40 -18.85
N ASP A 146 0.29 8.20 -18.34
CA ASP A 146 0.47 9.61 -17.98
C ASP A 146 0.95 9.82 -16.53
N LEU A 147 1.02 8.75 -15.75
CA LEU A 147 1.54 8.75 -14.39
C LEU A 147 3.03 8.37 -14.35
N VAL A 148 3.70 8.76 -13.27
CA VAL A 148 5.08 8.41 -12.97
C VAL A 148 5.17 7.84 -11.56
N ILE A 149 6.06 6.85 -11.40
CA ILE A 149 6.43 6.27 -10.10
C ILE A 149 7.69 6.99 -9.62
N ASN A 150 7.65 7.52 -8.42
CA ASN A 150 8.81 8.10 -7.76
C ASN A 150 9.12 7.34 -6.46
N MET A 151 10.35 6.85 -6.34
CA MET A 151 10.87 6.11 -5.18
C MET A 151 12.10 6.81 -4.57
N ASP A 152 12.32 8.10 -4.86
CA ASP A 152 13.47 8.85 -4.32
C ASP A 152 13.36 9.04 -2.81
N ASN A 153 12.13 9.09 -2.29
CA ASN A 153 11.87 9.06 -0.85
C ASN A 153 11.83 7.61 -0.38
N ASN A 154 12.73 7.26 0.52
CA ASN A 154 12.72 5.96 1.18
C ASN A 154 11.76 6.00 2.37
N PHE A 155 10.59 5.37 2.24
CA PHE A 155 9.61 5.19 3.32
C PHE A 155 9.73 3.81 4.01
N GLY A 156 10.90 3.18 3.93
CA GLY A 156 11.21 1.90 4.54
C GLY A 156 10.92 0.70 3.65
N GLN A 157 11.67 -0.37 3.90
CA GLN A 157 11.46 -1.66 3.23
C GLN A 157 10.41 -2.46 3.98
N GLN A 158 9.61 -3.20 3.24
CA GLN A 158 8.54 -4.06 3.75
C GLN A 158 8.71 -5.46 3.18
N GLU A 159 8.19 -6.44 3.88
CA GLU A 159 8.19 -7.85 3.49
C GLU A 159 6.77 -8.31 3.24
N TYR A 160 6.53 -9.01 2.12
CA TYR A 160 5.25 -9.64 1.83
C TYR A 160 5.22 -11.06 2.36
N GLY A 161 4.14 -11.42 3.04
CA GLY A 161 3.85 -12.76 3.50
C GLY A 161 2.44 -13.21 3.15
N ILE A 162 2.21 -14.53 3.23
CA ILE A 162 0.89 -15.12 3.10
C ILE A 162 0.29 -15.24 4.50
N ALA A 163 -0.91 -14.70 4.71
CA ALA A 163 -1.58 -14.79 6.00
C ALA A 163 -2.66 -15.86 6.04
N PHE A 164 -2.71 -16.54 7.17
CA PHE A 164 -3.69 -17.54 7.51
C PHE A 164 -4.34 -17.22 8.86
N ARG A 165 -5.51 -17.79 9.13
CA ARG A 165 -6.11 -17.74 10.48
C ARG A 165 -5.13 -18.29 11.50
N LYS A 166 -5.09 -17.72 12.69
CA LYS A 166 -4.30 -18.25 13.79
C LYS A 166 -4.78 -19.66 14.17
N GLY A 167 -3.85 -20.62 14.19
CA GLY A 167 -4.16 -22.01 14.46
C GLY A 167 -4.89 -22.73 13.32
N SER A 168 -4.82 -22.23 12.10
CA SER A 168 -5.31 -22.94 10.91
C SER A 168 -4.40 -24.13 10.59
N ASP A 169 -5.00 -25.23 10.14
CA ASP A 169 -4.34 -26.44 9.68
C ASP A 169 -3.66 -26.29 8.31
N VAL A 170 -3.91 -25.19 7.61
CA VAL A 170 -3.26 -24.86 6.31
C VAL A 170 -2.02 -23.99 6.46
N THR A 171 -1.56 -23.76 7.70
CA THR A 171 -0.37 -22.92 7.98
C THR A 171 0.94 -23.72 7.96
N GLU A 172 0.88 -25.07 7.93
CA GLU A 172 2.04 -25.99 7.96
C GLU A 172 2.52 -26.42 6.57
#